data_d831d1b947f959501dcee6a6f4b940c4
#
_entry.id   d831d1b947f959501dcee6a6f4b940c4
#
_cell.length_a   1.000
_cell.length_b   1.000
_cell.length_c   1.000
_cell.angle_alpha   90.00
_cell.angle_beta   90.00
_cell.angle_gamma   90.00
#
_symmetry.space_group_name_H-M   'P 1'
#
loop_
_entity.id
_entity.type
_entity.pdbx_description
1 polymer ?
#
loop_
_entity_poly.entity_id
_entity_poly.type
_entity_poly.pdbx_seq_one_letter_code
_entity_poly.pdbx_strand_id
1 'polypeptide(L)'
;MRRLIKLYDTTLRDGTQGEGVSFSMEDKVRLASRFDAIGIHYIEGGWPGSNPKDLRFFRRMQDVTLKHAKLAAFSMTRRAGGTAESDPNMQALVEAGAPVATIVGKSWDFHVTHALETTPAENLAMIADTVAFLRSRVEEVIFDAEHFFDGFRANRQYALQTLEAAAEAGAHWVVLCDTNGGTLPHDLVEMIREVRRHLKTPLGIHVHNDAECAVANSLAAVREGVDQVQGTMNGFGERCGNANLVSIIPTLVLKMGLDCVPEAHLRELRDLARFAAELANRKPWAAQPYVGDSAFAHKGGMHVSAVLKHPETYEHVNPEDVGNHRRVLVSELAGQSNIVWKAREYGIDLDRGTPESRRILDQLKTLEDQGFQFEGAEASFELLMERALGRHQPYFELDAYRVIVEEQNAQGEPVAEATVRVRVKGMLEHTAAAGNGPVNALDHALRKALEEFYPNLRQMRLLDYKVRILDESKGTAAKTRVLVTSGDGEETWGTVGVAENIIEASWQALVDSIEYKLRADEKRAGGRSGGRSFSG
;
A
#
# COMPACT_ATOMS: atom_id res chain seq x y z
N MET A 1 -32.64 8.03 4.83
CA MET A 1 -31.19 8.15 5.11
C MET A 1 -30.60 6.75 4.99
N ARG A 2 -29.41 6.62 4.39
CA ARG A 2 -28.68 5.36 4.39
C ARG A 2 -28.25 5.04 5.82
N ARG A 3 -28.10 3.76 6.17
CA ARG A 3 -27.60 3.32 7.49
C ARG A 3 -26.15 3.74 7.63
N LEU A 4 -25.80 4.38 8.75
CA LEU A 4 -24.44 4.81 9.07
C LEU A 4 -23.69 3.69 9.79
N ILE A 5 -22.51 3.36 9.27
CA ILE A 5 -21.56 2.43 9.91
C ILE A 5 -20.42 3.26 10.51
N LYS A 6 -20.20 3.11 11.80
CA LYS A 6 -19.10 3.76 12.50
C LYS A 6 -17.78 3.05 12.20
N LEU A 7 -16.80 3.78 11.73
CA LEU A 7 -15.43 3.26 11.49
C LEU A 7 -14.56 3.57 12.69
N TYR A 8 -13.87 2.56 13.18
CA TYR A 8 -12.91 2.64 14.27
C TYR A 8 -11.54 2.22 13.74
N ASP A 9 -10.60 3.17 13.66
CA ASP A 9 -9.25 2.92 13.18
C ASP A 9 -8.31 2.63 14.35
N THR A 10 -7.69 1.46 14.34
CA THR A 10 -6.70 1.04 15.34
C THR A 10 -5.27 0.93 14.74
N THR A 11 -4.99 1.60 13.64
CA THR A 11 -3.67 1.60 12.99
C THR A 11 -2.57 2.06 13.94
N LEU A 12 -2.86 3.05 14.79
CA LEU A 12 -1.87 3.66 15.68
C LEU A 12 -1.59 2.84 16.95
N ARG A 13 -2.43 1.84 17.26
CA ARG A 13 -2.21 0.92 18.39
C ARG A 13 -2.00 -0.51 17.88
N ASP A 14 -3.05 -1.21 17.45
CA ASP A 14 -3.00 -2.60 17.00
C ASP A 14 -2.18 -2.76 15.71
N GLY A 15 -2.34 -1.80 14.81
CA GLY A 15 -1.53 -1.75 13.59
C GLY A 15 -0.02 -1.73 13.85
N THR A 16 0.42 -1.13 14.97
CA THR A 16 1.85 -1.08 15.37
C THR A 16 2.36 -2.39 15.95
N GLN A 17 1.50 -3.37 16.19
CA GLN A 17 1.91 -4.73 16.59
C GLN A 17 2.36 -5.56 15.37
N GLY A 18 2.14 -5.06 14.16
CA GLY A 18 2.64 -5.68 12.94
C GLY A 18 4.16 -5.66 12.85
N GLU A 19 4.76 -6.79 12.45
CA GLU A 19 6.21 -6.88 12.26
C GLU A 19 6.70 -5.78 11.31
N GLY A 20 7.71 -5.01 11.75
CA GLY A 20 8.31 -3.91 10.97
C GLY A 20 7.40 -2.68 10.78
N VAL A 21 6.31 -2.54 11.54
CA VAL A 21 5.47 -1.34 11.58
C VAL A 21 5.78 -0.55 12.85
N SER A 22 6.25 0.68 12.69
CA SER A 22 6.53 1.56 13.82
C SER A 22 6.28 3.01 13.42
N PHE A 23 5.57 3.74 14.29
CA PHE A 23 5.33 5.16 14.13
C PHE A 23 6.00 5.95 15.24
N SER A 24 6.60 7.08 14.91
CA SER A 24 6.96 8.08 15.91
C SER A 24 5.69 8.75 16.47
N MET A 25 5.83 9.53 17.54
CA MET A 25 4.70 10.30 18.07
C MET A 25 4.14 11.27 17.01
N GLU A 26 5.01 11.96 16.28
CA GLU A 26 4.61 12.90 15.23
C GLU A 26 3.92 12.19 14.05
N ASP A 27 4.38 11.00 13.69
CA ASP A 27 3.71 10.21 12.65
C ASP A 27 2.29 9.83 13.07
N LYS A 28 2.09 9.44 14.34
CA LYS A 28 0.75 9.18 14.88
C LYS A 28 -0.15 10.41 14.80
N VAL A 29 0.36 11.61 15.12
CA VAL A 29 -0.40 12.87 15.01
C VAL A 29 -0.77 13.16 13.55
N ARG A 30 0.18 13.02 12.63
CA ARG A 30 -0.05 13.22 11.19
C ARG A 30 -1.10 12.24 10.64
N LEU A 31 -1.01 10.96 11.01
CA LEU A 31 -1.99 9.94 10.61
C LEU A 31 -3.36 10.22 11.20
N ALA A 32 -3.46 10.54 12.50
CA ALA A 32 -4.72 10.87 13.14
C ALA A 32 -5.42 12.04 12.44
N SER A 33 -4.69 13.08 12.07
CA SER A 33 -5.24 14.23 11.32
C SER A 33 -5.74 13.83 9.93
N ARG A 34 -5.06 12.92 9.24
CA ARG A 34 -5.50 12.41 7.92
C ARG A 34 -6.71 11.49 8.03
N PHE A 35 -6.78 10.66 9.07
CA PHE A 35 -7.94 9.80 9.35
C PHE A 35 -9.17 10.63 9.69
N ASP A 36 -9.02 11.67 10.49
CA ASP A 36 -10.10 12.62 10.75
C ASP A 36 -10.60 13.30 9.47
N ALA A 37 -9.67 13.76 8.62
CA ALA A 37 -10.01 14.45 7.38
C ALA A 37 -10.82 13.59 6.40
N ILE A 38 -10.56 12.28 6.31
CA ILE A 38 -11.35 11.38 5.45
C ILE A 38 -12.72 11.05 6.05
N GLY A 39 -12.93 11.27 7.37
CA GLY A 39 -14.21 11.04 8.05
C GLY A 39 -14.24 9.76 8.92
N ILE A 40 -13.11 9.26 9.39
CA ILE A 40 -13.06 8.19 10.41
C ILE A 40 -13.75 8.68 11.69
N HIS A 41 -14.50 7.80 12.36
CA HIS A 41 -15.28 8.18 13.54
C HIS A 41 -14.53 8.02 14.87
N TYR A 42 -13.68 7.00 14.96
CA TYR A 42 -12.87 6.73 16.14
C TYR A 42 -11.43 6.45 15.73
N ILE A 43 -10.47 7.02 16.45
CA ILE A 43 -9.04 6.80 16.23
C ILE A 43 -8.43 6.33 17.54
N GLU A 44 -7.96 5.09 17.57
CA GLU A 44 -7.32 4.52 18.76
C GLU A 44 -5.84 4.89 18.80
N GLY A 45 -5.50 5.80 19.71
CA GLY A 45 -4.19 6.41 19.77
C GLY A 45 -3.10 5.54 20.39
N GLY A 46 -3.46 4.58 21.25
CA GLY A 46 -2.52 3.74 21.96
C GLY A 46 -2.98 3.34 23.36
N TRP A 47 -2.05 2.75 24.13
CA TRP A 47 -2.25 2.32 25.52
C TRP A 47 -1.46 3.20 26.51
N PRO A 48 -2.08 4.26 27.08
CA PRO A 48 -1.38 5.25 27.93
C PRO A 48 -0.69 4.64 29.14
N GLY A 49 -1.31 3.63 29.79
CA GLY A 49 -0.77 2.96 30.98
C GLY A 49 0.40 2.01 30.69
N SER A 50 0.60 1.59 29.45
CA SER A 50 1.64 0.64 29.06
C SER A 50 2.85 1.29 28.40
N ASN A 51 2.65 2.40 27.68
CA ASN A 51 3.70 2.99 26.85
C ASN A 51 3.79 4.51 27.04
N PRO A 52 4.93 5.03 27.55
CA PRO A 52 5.14 6.47 27.72
C PRO A 52 5.03 7.29 26.40
N LYS A 53 5.32 6.68 25.24
CA LYS A 53 5.13 7.32 23.94
C LYS A 53 3.66 7.60 23.68
N ASP A 54 2.79 6.65 24.03
CA ASP A 54 1.35 6.79 23.82
C ASP A 54 0.76 7.86 24.76
N LEU A 55 1.20 7.94 26.02
CA LEU A 55 0.79 9.03 26.91
C LEU A 55 1.19 10.41 26.35
N ARG A 56 2.42 10.54 25.79
CA ARG A 56 2.84 11.78 25.14
C ARG A 56 1.99 12.10 23.90
N PHE A 57 1.61 11.09 23.13
CA PHE A 57 0.71 11.27 21.99
C PHE A 57 -0.64 11.86 22.43
N PHE A 58 -1.28 11.29 23.47
CA PHE A 58 -2.56 11.82 23.96
C PHE A 58 -2.43 13.28 24.46
N ARG A 59 -1.36 13.62 25.19
CA ARG A 59 -1.09 14.99 25.60
C ARG A 59 -0.92 15.93 24.39
N ARG A 60 -0.20 15.50 23.36
CA ARG A 60 -0.01 16.29 22.14
C ARG A 60 -1.33 16.48 21.37
N MET A 61 -2.19 15.47 21.35
CA MET A 61 -3.49 15.53 20.68
C MET A 61 -4.48 16.49 21.35
N GLN A 62 -4.28 16.90 22.60
CA GLN A 62 -5.10 17.93 23.24
C GLN A 62 -5.01 19.29 22.53
N ASP A 63 -3.90 19.56 21.85
CA ASP A 63 -3.69 20.78 21.04
C ASP A 63 -4.19 20.63 19.60
N VAL A 64 -4.69 19.46 19.21
CA VAL A 64 -5.13 19.14 17.84
C VAL A 64 -6.65 19.04 17.80
N THR A 65 -7.29 19.88 17.01
CA THR A 65 -8.75 19.80 16.83
C THR A 65 -9.08 18.76 15.75
N LEU A 66 -9.74 17.69 16.15
CA LEU A 66 -10.38 16.73 15.26
C LEU A 66 -11.81 17.20 14.95
N LYS A 67 -12.22 17.10 13.69
CA LYS A 67 -13.55 17.59 13.22
C LYS A 67 -14.61 16.50 13.22
N HIS A 68 -14.22 15.27 12.99
CA HIS A 68 -15.10 14.12 12.77
C HIS A 68 -14.83 12.99 13.76
N ALA A 69 -13.54 12.75 14.07
CA ALA A 69 -13.14 11.62 14.87
C ALA A 69 -13.13 11.93 16.37
N LYS A 70 -13.49 10.95 17.18
CA LYS A 70 -13.21 10.89 18.61
C LYS A 70 -11.93 10.10 18.83
N LEU A 71 -11.02 10.64 19.65
CA LEU A 71 -9.83 9.93 20.06
C LEU A 71 -10.18 8.88 21.11
N ALA A 72 -9.71 7.64 20.94
CA ALA A 72 -9.92 6.54 21.86
C ALA A 72 -8.61 6.12 22.53
N ALA A 73 -8.64 5.90 23.84
CA ALA A 73 -7.54 5.33 24.62
C ALA A 73 -7.85 3.89 24.97
N PHE A 74 -6.89 3.00 24.74
CA PHE A 74 -7.02 1.55 24.98
C PHE A 74 -6.47 1.14 26.34
N SER A 75 -7.13 0.18 26.98
CA SER A 75 -6.60 -0.53 28.17
C SER A 75 -7.24 -1.91 28.31
N MET A 76 -6.69 -2.72 29.22
CA MET A 76 -7.35 -3.94 29.72
C MET A 76 -8.33 -3.59 30.85
N THR A 77 -9.19 -4.56 31.22
CA THR A 77 -9.92 -4.52 32.50
C THR A 77 -8.97 -4.37 33.67
N ARG A 78 -9.48 -3.91 34.84
CA ARG A 78 -8.71 -3.88 36.07
C ARG A 78 -8.08 -5.25 36.39
N ARG A 79 -7.08 -5.25 37.25
CA ARG A 79 -6.45 -6.50 37.74
C ARG A 79 -7.39 -7.27 38.68
N ALA A 80 -7.25 -8.60 38.69
CA ALA A 80 -7.98 -9.46 39.59
C ALA A 80 -7.69 -9.11 41.07
N GLY A 81 -8.72 -9.19 41.90
CA GLY A 81 -8.62 -8.90 43.34
C GLY A 81 -8.48 -7.42 43.74
N GLY A 82 -8.44 -6.50 42.74
CA GLY A 82 -8.39 -5.04 42.97
C GLY A 82 -9.74 -4.36 42.67
N THR A 83 -9.72 -3.03 42.61
CA THR A 83 -10.84 -2.20 42.11
C THR A 83 -10.41 -1.36 40.92
N ALA A 84 -11.31 -0.99 40.05
CA ALA A 84 -10.99 -0.13 38.92
C ALA A 84 -10.49 1.25 39.36
N GLU A 85 -10.99 1.75 40.50
CA GLU A 85 -10.55 3.03 41.05
C GLU A 85 -9.09 3.03 41.52
N SER A 86 -8.59 1.90 42.03
CA SER A 86 -7.20 1.77 42.48
C SER A 86 -6.23 1.25 41.44
N ASP A 87 -6.72 0.87 40.26
CA ASP A 87 -5.88 0.28 39.19
C ASP A 87 -5.08 1.37 38.46
N PRO A 88 -3.74 1.28 38.40
CA PRO A 88 -2.90 2.27 37.73
C PRO A 88 -3.17 2.43 36.25
N ASN A 89 -3.58 1.37 35.54
CA ASN A 89 -3.92 1.46 34.12
C ASN A 89 -5.20 2.27 33.90
N MET A 90 -6.18 2.11 34.80
CA MET A 90 -7.42 2.88 34.77
C MET A 90 -7.16 4.37 35.05
N GLN A 91 -6.29 4.67 36.01
CA GLN A 91 -5.88 6.05 36.30
C GLN A 91 -5.16 6.68 35.09
N ALA A 92 -4.20 5.97 34.49
CA ALA A 92 -3.47 6.45 33.31
C ALA A 92 -4.40 6.66 32.11
N LEU A 93 -5.43 5.83 31.94
CA LEU A 93 -6.42 5.97 30.88
C LEU A 93 -7.26 7.23 31.06
N VAL A 94 -7.72 7.51 32.28
CA VAL A 94 -8.46 8.74 32.61
C VAL A 94 -7.55 9.97 32.46
N GLU A 95 -6.29 9.90 32.92
CA GLU A 95 -5.31 10.99 32.78
C GLU A 95 -5.00 11.32 31.31
N ALA A 96 -5.10 10.36 30.40
CA ALA A 96 -4.90 10.59 28.96
C ALA A 96 -5.89 11.60 28.38
N GLY A 97 -7.04 11.82 29.01
CA GLY A 97 -8.02 12.82 28.62
C GLY A 97 -8.72 12.53 27.29
N ALA A 98 -8.71 11.27 26.83
CA ALA A 98 -9.42 10.87 25.63
C ALA A 98 -10.93 10.78 25.90
N PRO A 99 -11.81 11.26 24.98
CA PRO A 99 -13.26 11.19 25.15
C PRO A 99 -13.81 9.75 25.10
N VAL A 100 -13.04 8.81 24.54
CA VAL A 100 -13.45 7.40 24.40
C VAL A 100 -12.43 6.50 25.11
N ALA A 101 -12.95 5.57 25.89
CA ALA A 101 -12.16 4.48 26.49
C ALA A 101 -12.54 3.15 25.83
N THR A 102 -11.59 2.44 25.26
CA THR A 102 -11.77 1.08 24.75
C THR A 102 -11.10 0.10 25.68
N ILE A 103 -11.91 -0.81 26.24
CA ILE A 103 -11.46 -1.78 27.24
C ILE A 103 -11.57 -3.19 26.68
N VAL A 104 -10.42 -3.88 26.61
CA VAL A 104 -10.40 -5.29 26.27
C VAL A 104 -10.60 -6.17 27.52
N GLY A 105 -11.51 -7.12 27.42
CA GLY A 105 -11.75 -8.14 28.45
C GLY A 105 -11.86 -9.53 27.84
N LYS A 106 -11.43 -10.55 28.60
CA LYS A 106 -11.41 -11.93 28.13
C LYS A 106 -12.83 -12.50 28.05
N SER A 107 -13.21 -13.00 26.87
CA SER A 107 -14.51 -13.63 26.64
C SER A 107 -14.41 -15.13 26.34
N TRP A 108 -13.24 -15.71 26.58
CA TRP A 108 -13.00 -17.15 26.53
C TRP A 108 -12.51 -17.63 27.89
N ASP A 109 -13.24 -18.55 28.53
CA ASP A 109 -12.94 -19.10 29.86
C ASP A 109 -11.56 -19.78 29.93
N PHE A 110 -11.09 -20.37 28.82
CA PHE A 110 -9.73 -20.87 28.71
C PHE A 110 -8.68 -19.78 28.99
N HIS A 111 -8.84 -18.58 28.39
CA HIS A 111 -7.93 -17.45 28.64
C HIS A 111 -8.06 -16.90 30.07
N VAL A 112 -9.27 -16.92 30.64
CA VAL A 112 -9.49 -16.50 32.03
C VAL A 112 -8.71 -17.37 33.01
N THR A 113 -8.76 -18.69 32.83
CA THR A 113 -8.14 -19.65 33.72
C THR A 113 -6.64 -19.82 33.51
N HIS A 114 -6.15 -19.75 32.25
CA HIS A 114 -4.76 -20.06 31.90
C HIS A 114 -3.90 -18.83 31.61
N ALA A 115 -4.47 -17.69 31.18
CA ALA A 115 -3.71 -16.49 30.90
C ALA A 115 -3.88 -15.42 31.99
N LEU A 116 -5.10 -15.22 32.50
CA LEU A 116 -5.34 -14.31 33.62
C LEU A 116 -5.15 -15.00 34.99
N GLU A 117 -5.10 -16.33 35.05
CA GLU A 117 -4.96 -17.14 36.26
C GLU A 117 -6.00 -16.76 37.31
N THR A 118 -7.26 -16.54 36.89
CA THR A 118 -8.35 -16.13 37.77
C THR A 118 -9.61 -16.96 37.48
N THR A 119 -10.70 -16.65 38.20
CA THR A 119 -11.99 -17.35 38.02
C THR A 119 -12.88 -16.66 36.99
N PRO A 120 -13.78 -17.39 36.32
CA PRO A 120 -14.81 -16.80 35.45
C PRO A 120 -15.66 -15.73 36.19
N ALA A 121 -16.04 -15.95 37.41
CA ALA A 121 -16.80 -15.01 38.23
C ALA A 121 -16.04 -13.70 38.49
N GLU A 122 -14.75 -13.78 38.81
CA GLU A 122 -13.90 -12.60 39.01
C GLU A 122 -13.72 -11.84 37.68
N ASN A 123 -13.53 -12.54 36.56
CA ASN A 123 -13.42 -11.87 35.25
C ASN A 123 -14.72 -11.10 34.88
N LEU A 124 -15.89 -11.65 35.17
CA LEU A 124 -17.15 -10.91 34.97
C LEU A 124 -17.20 -9.67 35.89
N ALA A 125 -16.76 -9.78 37.15
CA ALA A 125 -16.67 -8.65 38.06
C ALA A 125 -15.65 -7.60 37.59
N MET A 126 -14.50 -8.02 37.03
CA MET A 126 -13.49 -7.12 36.44
C MET A 126 -14.08 -6.32 35.27
N ILE A 127 -14.84 -6.97 34.40
CA ILE A 127 -15.51 -6.31 33.25
C ILE A 127 -16.51 -5.28 33.76
N ALA A 128 -17.43 -5.68 34.63
CA ALA A 128 -18.49 -4.81 35.14
C ALA A 128 -17.93 -3.61 35.92
N ASP A 129 -16.99 -3.84 36.85
CA ASP A 129 -16.36 -2.77 37.64
C ASP A 129 -15.59 -1.77 36.77
N THR A 130 -14.84 -2.25 35.78
CA THR A 130 -14.06 -1.40 34.87
C THR A 130 -14.98 -0.52 34.01
N VAL A 131 -16.00 -1.11 33.40
CA VAL A 131 -16.93 -0.37 32.54
C VAL A 131 -17.70 0.66 33.36
N ALA A 132 -18.23 0.29 34.54
CA ALA A 132 -18.97 1.20 35.43
C ALA A 132 -18.08 2.36 35.91
N PHE A 133 -16.82 2.10 36.27
CA PHE A 133 -15.86 3.13 36.66
C PHE A 133 -15.62 4.14 35.55
N LEU A 134 -15.38 3.69 34.32
CA LEU A 134 -15.08 4.56 33.18
C LEU A 134 -16.32 5.29 32.68
N ARG A 135 -17.49 4.69 32.76
CA ARG A 135 -18.76 5.29 32.34
C ARG A 135 -19.04 6.66 32.97
N SER A 136 -18.55 6.91 34.17
CA SER A 136 -18.69 8.18 34.89
C SER A 136 -17.55 9.19 34.59
N ARG A 137 -16.54 8.83 33.80
CA ARG A 137 -15.30 9.61 33.61
C ARG A 137 -14.97 9.96 32.17
N VAL A 138 -15.53 9.23 31.19
CA VAL A 138 -15.35 9.49 29.76
C VAL A 138 -16.71 9.59 29.07
N GLU A 139 -16.72 10.13 27.86
CA GLU A 139 -17.98 10.28 27.10
C GLU A 139 -18.53 8.92 26.64
N GLU A 140 -17.66 8.06 26.12
CA GLU A 140 -18.04 6.74 25.61
C GLU A 140 -17.10 5.65 26.13
N VAL A 141 -17.68 4.49 26.46
CA VAL A 141 -16.95 3.26 26.82
C VAL A 141 -17.26 2.20 25.78
N ILE A 142 -16.23 1.64 25.18
CA ILE A 142 -16.29 0.53 24.21
C ILE A 142 -15.70 -0.69 24.91
N PHE A 143 -16.42 -1.82 24.87
CA PHE A 143 -15.92 -3.09 25.39
C PHE A 143 -15.58 -4.03 24.24
N ASP A 144 -14.30 -4.37 24.12
CA ASP A 144 -13.78 -5.35 23.18
C ASP A 144 -13.75 -6.73 23.83
N ALA A 145 -14.65 -7.60 23.39
CA ALA A 145 -14.79 -8.98 23.89
C ALA A 145 -13.73 -9.87 23.23
N GLU A 146 -12.53 -9.89 23.81
CA GLU A 146 -11.37 -10.58 23.25
C GLU A 146 -11.56 -12.10 23.19
N HIS A 147 -11.22 -12.70 22.04
CA HIS A 147 -11.46 -14.12 21.72
C HIS A 147 -12.94 -14.55 21.83
N PHE A 148 -13.86 -13.63 21.54
CA PHE A 148 -15.30 -13.93 21.66
C PHE A 148 -15.72 -15.16 20.86
N PHE A 149 -15.30 -15.25 19.59
CA PHE A 149 -15.74 -16.34 18.72
C PHE A 149 -15.18 -17.71 19.16
N ASP A 150 -13.95 -17.76 19.66
CA ASP A 150 -13.38 -18.97 20.24
C ASP A 150 -14.09 -19.35 21.54
N GLY A 151 -14.31 -18.36 22.41
CA GLY A 151 -15.05 -18.53 23.66
C GLY A 151 -16.46 -19.01 23.43
N PHE A 152 -17.17 -18.44 22.45
CA PHE A 152 -18.52 -18.84 22.09
C PHE A 152 -18.61 -20.29 21.60
N ARG A 153 -17.64 -20.76 20.81
CA ARG A 153 -17.58 -22.17 20.39
C ARG A 153 -17.31 -23.10 21.57
N ALA A 154 -16.42 -22.68 22.48
CA ALA A 154 -16.00 -23.52 23.62
C ALA A 154 -17.03 -23.49 24.76
N ASN A 155 -17.53 -22.31 25.15
CA ASN A 155 -18.47 -22.11 26.23
C ASN A 155 -19.39 -20.91 25.92
N ARG A 156 -20.40 -21.18 25.12
CA ARG A 156 -21.37 -20.17 24.66
C ARG A 156 -21.99 -19.36 25.79
N GLN A 157 -22.38 -20.01 26.88
CA GLN A 157 -23.04 -19.33 27.99
C GLN A 157 -22.10 -18.30 28.64
N TYR A 158 -20.87 -18.68 28.89
CA TYR A 158 -19.88 -17.80 29.49
C TYR A 158 -19.53 -16.62 28.56
N ALA A 159 -19.30 -16.89 27.27
CA ALA A 159 -19.04 -15.83 26.31
C ALA A 159 -20.18 -14.79 26.25
N LEU A 160 -21.44 -15.22 26.29
CA LEU A 160 -22.60 -14.30 26.37
C LEU A 160 -22.61 -13.51 27.68
N GLN A 161 -22.32 -14.13 28.83
CA GLN A 161 -22.26 -13.46 30.13
C GLN A 161 -21.22 -12.33 30.15
N THR A 162 -20.09 -12.45 29.43
CA THR A 162 -19.10 -11.36 29.35
C THR A 162 -19.66 -10.13 28.61
N LEU A 163 -20.46 -10.33 27.58
CA LEU A 163 -21.12 -9.24 26.87
C LEU A 163 -22.21 -8.59 27.71
N GLU A 164 -23.00 -9.41 28.42
CA GLU A 164 -24.05 -8.95 29.33
C GLU A 164 -23.46 -8.12 30.46
N ALA A 165 -22.37 -8.58 31.09
CA ALA A 165 -21.69 -7.84 32.16
C ALA A 165 -21.21 -6.45 31.70
N ALA A 166 -20.67 -6.34 30.50
CA ALA A 166 -20.26 -5.05 29.94
C ALA A 166 -21.46 -4.15 29.61
N ALA A 167 -22.50 -4.71 29.02
CA ALA A 167 -23.71 -3.98 28.64
C ALA A 167 -24.48 -3.46 29.85
N GLU A 168 -24.69 -4.27 30.89
CA GLU A 168 -25.37 -3.91 32.13
C GLU A 168 -24.58 -2.84 32.92
N ALA A 169 -23.24 -2.90 32.86
CA ALA A 169 -22.37 -1.87 33.43
C ALA A 169 -22.37 -0.55 32.66
N GLY A 170 -23.01 -0.49 31.47
CA GLY A 170 -23.23 0.72 30.70
C GLY A 170 -22.26 0.96 29.55
N ALA A 171 -21.64 -0.07 28.97
CA ALA A 171 -20.87 0.05 27.74
C ALA A 171 -21.75 0.60 26.62
N HIS A 172 -21.22 1.56 25.85
CA HIS A 172 -21.92 2.15 24.70
C HIS A 172 -21.85 1.22 23.48
N TRP A 173 -20.76 0.49 23.33
CA TRP A 173 -20.52 -0.48 22.29
C TRP A 173 -19.98 -1.76 22.90
N VAL A 174 -20.43 -2.89 22.38
CA VAL A 174 -19.86 -4.21 22.65
C VAL A 174 -19.32 -4.75 21.33
N VAL A 175 -18.03 -4.96 21.26
CA VAL A 175 -17.31 -5.36 20.06
C VAL A 175 -16.93 -6.83 20.14
N LEU A 176 -17.36 -7.59 19.14
CA LEU A 176 -17.05 -9.02 19.04
C LEU A 176 -15.69 -9.20 18.36
N CYS A 177 -14.71 -9.79 19.07
CA CYS A 177 -13.35 -9.92 18.56
C CYS A 177 -13.05 -11.33 18.07
N ASP A 178 -12.69 -11.48 16.80
CA ASP A 178 -12.03 -12.68 16.26
C ASP A 178 -10.50 -12.50 16.36
N THR A 179 -10.00 -12.63 17.59
CA THR A 179 -8.60 -12.34 17.93
C THR A 179 -7.62 -13.33 17.28
N ASN A 180 -8.03 -14.58 17.10
CA ASN A 180 -7.24 -15.59 16.37
C ASN A 180 -7.38 -15.48 14.86
N GLY A 181 -8.37 -14.70 14.35
CA GLY A 181 -8.56 -14.47 12.92
C GLY A 181 -8.96 -15.72 12.12
N GLY A 182 -9.45 -16.76 12.79
CA GLY A 182 -9.76 -18.05 12.18
C GLY A 182 -11.23 -18.36 11.99
N THR A 183 -12.12 -17.43 12.31
CA THR A 183 -13.57 -17.66 12.18
C THR A 183 -14.01 -17.53 10.72
N LEU A 184 -14.76 -18.51 10.24
CA LEU A 184 -15.30 -18.48 8.87
C LEU A 184 -16.56 -17.61 8.80
N PRO A 185 -16.87 -16.97 7.66
CA PRO A 185 -17.98 -16.02 7.55
C PRO A 185 -19.36 -16.61 7.92
N HIS A 186 -19.64 -17.86 7.58
CA HIS A 186 -20.92 -18.48 7.90
C HIS A 186 -21.08 -18.74 9.40
N ASP A 187 -20.02 -19.20 10.09
CA ASP A 187 -20.04 -19.42 11.54
C ASP A 187 -20.21 -18.07 12.28
N LEU A 188 -19.46 -17.06 11.84
CA LEU A 188 -19.55 -15.71 12.39
C LEU A 188 -20.97 -15.14 12.31
N VAL A 189 -21.64 -15.29 11.17
CA VAL A 189 -23.01 -14.85 10.96
C VAL A 189 -23.97 -15.53 11.95
N GLU A 190 -23.88 -16.84 12.15
CA GLU A 190 -24.73 -17.58 13.08
C GLU A 190 -24.53 -17.09 14.53
N MET A 191 -23.27 -16.87 14.93
CA MET A 191 -22.94 -16.38 16.28
C MET A 191 -23.45 -14.94 16.49
N ILE A 192 -23.30 -14.04 15.53
CA ILE A 192 -23.82 -12.68 15.62
C ILE A 192 -25.35 -12.66 15.74
N ARG A 193 -26.04 -13.47 14.96
CA ARG A 193 -27.51 -13.61 15.06
C ARG A 193 -27.95 -14.03 16.44
N GLU A 194 -27.19 -14.92 17.06
CA GLU A 194 -27.46 -15.36 18.42
C GLU A 194 -27.22 -14.22 19.43
N VAL A 195 -26.08 -13.54 19.38
CA VAL A 195 -25.77 -12.38 20.24
C VAL A 195 -26.89 -11.34 20.15
N ARG A 196 -27.38 -11.02 18.96
CA ARG A 196 -28.46 -10.04 18.77
C ARG A 196 -29.80 -10.44 19.37
N ARG A 197 -30.03 -11.71 19.67
CA ARG A 197 -31.22 -12.15 20.41
C ARG A 197 -31.12 -11.85 21.90
N HIS A 198 -29.89 -11.83 22.41
CA HIS A 198 -29.59 -11.62 23.83
C HIS A 198 -29.29 -10.16 24.17
N LEU A 199 -28.62 -9.43 23.28
CA LEU A 199 -28.09 -8.11 23.54
C LEU A 199 -28.74 -7.03 22.68
N LYS A 200 -29.13 -5.91 23.34
CA LYS A 200 -29.66 -4.72 22.66
C LYS A 200 -28.63 -3.60 22.47
N THR A 201 -27.54 -3.66 23.21
CA THR A 201 -26.43 -2.70 23.09
C THR A 201 -25.89 -2.71 21.66
N PRO A 202 -25.54 -1.57 21.09
CA PRO A 202 -24.92 -1.49 19.77
C PRO A 202 -23.69 -2.39 19.66
N LEU A 203 -23.57 -3.11 18.53
CA LEU A 203 -22.50 -4.06 18.32
C LEU A 203 -21.43 -3.51 17.36
N GLY A 204 -20.17 -3.81 17.69
CA GLY A 204 -19.02 -3.66 16.83
C GLY A 204 -18.42 -5.02 16.44
N ILE A 205 -17.51 -4.98 15.48
CA ILE A 205 -16.74 -6.14 15.03
C ILE A 205 -15.25 -5.77 14.90
N HIS A 206 -14.38 -6.63 15.42
CA HIS A 206 -12.93 -6.55 15.30
C HIS A 206 -12.39 -7.91 14.86
N VAL A 207 -11.70 -7.97 13.73
CA VAL A 207 -11.28 -9.25 13.12
C VAL A 207 -9.84 -9.19 12.67
N HIS A 208 -9.03 -10.18 13.11
CA HIS A 208 -7.72 -10.47 12.53
C HIS A 208 -7.84 -11.29 11.24
N ASN A 209 -6.76 -11.31 10.44
CA ASN A 209 -6.81 -11.78 9.05
C ASN A 209 -6.10 -13.13 8.81
N ASP A 210 -5.95 -13.95 9.83
CA ASP A 210 -5.15 -15.17 9.78
C ASP A 210 -5.71 -16.23 8.81
N ALA A 211 -7.03 -16.25 8.63
CA ALA A 211 -7.71 -17.08 7.61
C ALA A 211 -8.04 -16.29 6.32
N GLU A 212 -7.47 -15.10 6.13
CA GLU A 212 -7.76 -14.19 4.99
C GLU A 212 -9.25 -13.81 4.85
N CYS A 213 -10.00 -13.88 5.96
CA CYS A 213 -11.45 -13.61 5.97
C CYS A 213 -11.84 -12.29 6.65
N ALA A 214 -10.88 -11.48 7.13
CA ALA A 214 -11.20 -10.33 7.98
C ALA A 214 -12.12 -9.31 7.31
N VAL A 215 -11.90 -8.97 6.05
CA VAL A 215 -12.77 -8.06 5.30
C VAL A 215 -14.14 -8.68 5.09
N ALA A 216 -14.21 -9.95 4.66
CA ALA A 216 -15.47 -10.66 4.43
C ALA A 216 -16.29 -10.78 5.72
N ASN A 217 -15.64 -11.12 6.83
CA ASN A 217 -16.25 -11.22 8.16
C ASN A 217 -16.82 -9.87 8.64
N SER A 218 -16.05 -8.78 8.48
CA SER A 218 -16.52 -7.43 8.83
C SER A 218 -17.76 -7.03 8.03
N LEU A 219 -17.78 -7.28 6.71
CA LEU A 219 -18.91 -6.97 5.84
C LEU A 219 -20.13 -7.87 6.14
N ALA A 220 -19.90 -9.15 6.46
CA ALA A 220 -20.95 -10.08 6.87
C ALA A 220 -21.58 -9.63 8.21
N ALA A 221 -20.76 -9.23 9.17
CA ALA A 221 -21.23 -8.67 10.45
C ALA A 221 -22.10 -7.42 10.25
N VAL A 222 -21.70 -6.52 9.37
CA VAL A 222 -22.50 -5.32 9.03
C VAL A 222 -23.87 -5.72 8.45
N ARG A 223 -23.93 -6.73 7.60
CA ARG A 223 -25.20 -7.25 7.07
C ARG A 223 -26.11 -7.79 8.16
N GLU A 224 -25.55 -8.40 9.19
CA GLU A 224 -26.28 -8.92 10.35
C GLU A 224 -26.59 -7.84 11.39
N GLY A 225 -26.35 -6.55 11.09
CA GLY A 225 -26.77 -5.43 11.91
C GLY A 225 -25.71 -4.94 12.90
N VAL A 226 -24.45 -5.27 12.71
CA VAL A 226 -23.33 -4.62 13.42
C VAL A 226 -23.11 -3.22 12.84
N ASP A 227 -23.01 -2.20 13.71
CA ASP A 227 -22.97 -0.79 13.31
C ASP A 227 -21.60 -0.13 13.48
N GLN A 228 -20.61 -0.83 14.05
CA GLN A 228 -19.23 -0.38 14.16
C GLN A 228 -18.28 -1.43 13.57
N VAL A 229 -17.31 -0.98 12.75
CA VAL A 229 -16.23 -1.83 12.23
C VAL A 229 -14.91 -1.28 12.70
N GLN A 230 -14.13 -2.12 13.41
CA GLN A 230 -12.76 -1.85 13.77
C GLN A 230 -11.82 -2.46 12.74
N GLY A 231 -10.71 -1.78 12.46
CA GLY A 231 -9.70 -2.25 11.53
C GLY A 231 -8.54 -1.28 11.41
N THR A 232 -7.65 -1.55 10.48
CA THR A 232 -6.46 -0.72 10.27
C THR A 232 -6.32 -0.30 8.80
N MET A 233 -5.68 0.84 8.57
CA MET A 233 -5.23 1.19 7.22
C MET A 233 -4.22 0.17 6.72
N ASN A 234 -4.40 -0.27 5.48
CA ASN A 234 -3.59 -1.30 4.83
C ASN A 234 -3.64 -2.68 5.51
N GLY A 235 -4.53 -2.90 6.46
CA GLY A 235 -4.62 -4.16 7.20
C GLY A 235 -3.42 -4.40 8.13
N PHE A 236 -2.72 -3.37 8.57
CA PHE A 236 -1.61 -3.52 9.51
C PHE A 236 -2.04 -4.20 10.80
N GLY A 237 -1.16 -4.99 11.41
CA GLY A 237 -1.42 -5.66 12.67
C GLY A 237 -0.57 -6.90 12.88
N GLU A 238 -0.75 -7.50 14.03
CA GLU A 238 -0.01 -8.70 14.43
C GLU A 238 -0.30 -9.88 13.50
N ARG A 239 0.68 -10.76 13.29
CA ARG A 239 0.62 -11.95 12.42
C ARG A 239 0.23 -11.59 10.98
N CYS A 240 -1.00 -11.94 10.52
CA CYS A 240 -1.50 -11.66 9.18
C CYS A 240 -2.25 -10.32 9.06
N GLY A 241 -2.28 -9.52 10.16
CA GLY A 241 -2.89 -8.21 10.20
C GLY A 241 -4.35 -8.18 10.64
N ASN A 242 -4.96 -7.02 10.54
CA ASN A 242 -6.35 -6.72 10.89
C ASN A 242 -7.24 -6.61 9.64
N ALA A 243 -8.54 -6.45 9.86
CA ALA A 243 -9.48 -6.07 8.83
C ALA A 243 -9.02 -4.77 8.13
N ASN A 244 -8.84 -4.85 6.81
CA ASN A 244 -8.28 -3.76 6.01
C ASN A 244 -9.35 -2.69 5.69
N LEU A 245 -9.28 -1.55 6.37
CA LEU A 245 -10.22 -0.43 6.17
C LEU A 245 -10.17 0.12 4.75
N VAL A 246 -9.02 0.03 4.07
CA VAL A 246 -8.88 0.46 2.66
C VAL A 246 -9.78 -0.35 1.72
N SER A 247 -10.07 -1.60 2.05
CA SER A 247 -11.00 -2.45 1.29
C SER A 247 -12.44 -2.32 1.80
N ILE A 248 -12.62 -2.17 3.11
CA ILE A 248 -13.94 -2.11 3.76
C ILE A 248 -14.69 -0.83 3.40
N ILE A 249 -14.03 0.33 3.50
CA ILE A 249 -14.63 1.65 3.26
C ILE A 249 -15.31 1.74 1.89
N PRO A 250 -14.61 1.51 0.76
CA PRO A 250 -15.24 1.60 -0.55
C PRO A 250 -16.27 0.49 -0.78
N THR A 251 -16.12 -0.67 -0.15
CA THR A 251 -17.12 -1.74 -0.26
C THR A 251 -18.43 -1.36 0.43
N LEU A 252 -18.38 -0.76 1.63
CA LEU A 252 -19.57 -0.27 2.34
C LEU A 252 -20.30 0.78 1.51
N VAL A 253 -19.59 1.75 0.96
CA VAL A 253 -20.20 2.86 0.20
C VAL A 253 -20.63 2.42 -1.19
N LEU A 254 -19.72 1.87 -2.01
CA LEU A 254 -19.96 1.63 -3.43
C LEU A 254 -20.72 0.33 -3.72
N LYS A 255 -20.62 -0.69 -2.85
CA LYS A 255 -21.24 -2.00 -3.07
C LYS A 255 -22.45 -2.26 -2.18
N MET A 256 -22.41 -1.78 -0.93
CA MET A 256 -23.50 -2.01 0.01
C MET A 256 -24.47 -0.81 0.13
N GLY A 257 -24.10 0.36 -0.40
CA GLY A 257 -24.93 1.57 -0.35
C GLY A 257 -25.12 2.11 1.07
N LEU A 258 -24.12 1.90 1.93
CA LEU A 258 -24.11 2.33 3.33
C LEU A 258 -23.27 3.60 3.50
N ASP A 259 -23.60 4.41 4.50
CA ASP A 259 -22.80 5.59 4.84
C ASP A 259 -21.73 5.19 5.87
N CYS A 260 -20.48 5.58 5.64
CA CYS A 260 -19.38 5.45 6.63
C CYS A 260 -18.40 6.62 6.56
N VAL A 261 -18.09 7.10 5.37
CA VAL A 261 -17.36 8.35 5.10
C VAL A 261 -18.07 9.10 3.99
N PRO A 262 -17.87 10.42 3.86
CA PRO A 262 -18.39 11.16 2.70
C PRO A 262 -17.89 10.54 1.40
N GLU A 263 -18.79 10.24 0.47
CA GLU A 263 -18.46 9.56 -0.80
C GLU A 263 -17.36 10.31 -1.60
N ALA A 264 -17.37 11.65 -1.53
CA ALA A 264 -16.33 12.48 -2.17
C ALA A 264 -14.92 12.22 -1.64
N HIS A 265 -14.79 11.79 -0.37
CA HIS A 265 -13.50 11.52 0.26
C HIS A 265 -12.90 10.16 -0.14
N LEU A 266 -13.66 9.27 -0.78
CA LEU A 266 -13.11 8.01 -1.30
C LEU A 266 -11.96 8.24 -2.27
N ARG A 267 -11.95 9.35 -2.99
CA ARG A 267 -10.88 9.72 -3.93
C ARG A 267 -9.54 9.98 -3.25
N GLU A 268 -9.53 10.22 -1.95
CA GLU A 268 -8.31 10.40 -1.15
C GLU A 268 -7.76 9.07 -0.61
N LEU A 269 -8.50 7.96 -0.77
CA LEU A 269 -8.20 6.69 -0.11
C LEU A 269 -6.86 6.10 -0.56
N ARG A 270 -6.53 6.20 -1.87
CA ARG A 270 -5.26 5.73 -2.40
C ARG A 270 -4.07 6.51 -1.82
N ASP A 271 -4.19 7.82 -1.75
CA ASP A 271 -3.12 8.67 -1.21
C ASP A 271 -2.95 8.46 0.29
N LEU A 272 -4.05 8.28 1.03
CA LEU A 272 -4.01 7.93 2.45
C LEU A 272 -3.36 6.56 2.69
N ALA A 273 -3.70 5.55 1.90
CA ALA A 273 -3.10 4.22 2.00
C ALA A 273 -1.58 4.26 1.76
N ARG A 274 -1.13 5.02 0.75
CA ARG A 274 0.29 5.23 0.47
C ARG A 274 1.00 6.00 1.57
N PHE A 275 0.38 7.07 2.06
CA PHE A 275 0.91 7.87 3.16
C PHE A 275 1.11 7.03 4.44
N ALA A 276 0.13 6.19 4.79
CA ALA A 276 0.24 5.28 5.93
C ALA A 276 1.37 4.24 5.73
N ALA A 277 1.53 3.71 4.52
CA ALA A 277 2.61 2.78 4.20
C ALA A 277 3.99 3.44 4.28
N GLU A 278 4.12 4.67 3.77
CA GLU A 278 5.36 5.45 3.82
C GLU A 278 5.80 5.72 5.26
N LEU A 279 4.89 6.20 6.11
CA LEU A 279 5.19 6.45 7.52
C LEU A 279 5.52 5.16 8.29
N ALA A 280 4.94 4.03 7.90
CA ALA A 280 5.26 2.71 8.43
C ALA A 280 6.58 2.15 7.87
N ASN A 281 7.28 2.88 6.99
CA ASN A 281 8.44 2.41 6.24
C ASN A 281 8.17 1.08 5.49
N ARG A 282 6.97 0.96 4.92
CA ARG A 282 6.52 -0.21 4.15
C ARG A 282 6.32 0.16 2.69
N LYS A 283 6.75 -0.71 1.79
CA LYS A 283 6.41 -0.56 0.39
C LYS A 283 4.91 -0.82 0.20
N PRO A 284 4.16 0.09 -0.47
CA PRO A 284 2.76 -0.16 -0.79
C PRO A 284 2.59 -1.47 -1.56
N TRP A 285 1.59 -2.28 -1.19
CA TRP A 285 1.29 -3.52 -1.90
C TRP A 285 0.61 -3.21 -3.24
N ALA A 286 1.29 -3.54 -4.35
CA ALA A 286 0.82 -3.22 -5.69
C ALA A 286 -0.54 -3.86 -6.03
N ALA A 287 -0.83 -5.06 -5.52
CA ALA A 287 -2.09 -5.76 -5.74
C ALA A 287 -3.16 -5.48 -4.67
N GLN A 288 -2.97 -4.45 -3.83
CA GLN A 288 -3.97 -4.10 -2.80
C GLN A 288 -5.30 -3.74 -3.46
N PRO A 289 -6.43 -4.36 -3.04
CA PRO A 289 -7.74 -4.06 -3.60
C PRO A 289 -8.04 -2.56 -3.56
N TYR A 290 -8.68 -2.03 -4.60
CA TYR A 290 -9.05 -0.63 -4.84
C TYR A 290 -7.89 0.34 -5.06
N VAL A 291 -6.84 0.32 -4.25
CA VAL A 291 -5.83 1.40 -4.22
C VAL A 291 -4.47 1.02 -4.77
N GLY A 292 -4.17 -0.25 -4.90
CA GLY A 292 -2.89 -0.75 -5.42
C GLY A 292 -2.68 -0.39 -6.89
N ASP A 293 -1.45 -0.28 -7.30
CA ASP A 293 -1.10 0.06 -8.69
C ASP A 293 -1.57 -0.98 -9.71
N SER A 294 -1.76 -2.24 -9.27
CA SER A 294 -2.25 -3.33 -10.09
C SER A 294 -3.76 -3.54 -10.01
N ALA A 295 -4.47 -2.84 -9.11
CA ALA A 295 -5.90 -3.07 -8.87
C ALA A 295 -6.76 -2.85 -10.12
N PHE A 296 -6.34 -1.94 -11.01
CA PHE A 296 -7.01 -1.63 -12.28
C PHE A 296 -6.02 -1.72 -13.46
N ALA A 297 -5.09 -2.67 -13.39
CA ALA A 297 -4.11 -2.91 -14.43
C ALA A 297 -4.57 -4.07 -15.34
N HIS A 298 -4.70 -3.81 -16.63
CA HIS A 298 -5.16 -4.78 -17.62
C HIS A 298 -4.02 -5.16 -18.56
N LYS A 299 -3.70 -6.46 -18.65
CA LYS A 299 -2.59 -7.01 -19.41
C LYS A 299 -3.08 -7.74 -20.68
N GLY A 300 -4.08 -8.59 -20.56
CA GLY A 300 -4.57 -9.42 -21.65
C GLY A 300 -5.28 -8.62 -22.76
N GLY A 301 -4.93 -8.88 -24.02
CA GLY A 301 -5.46 -8.13 -25.17
C GLY A 301 -6.99 -8.14 -25.31
N MET A 302 -7.65 -9.25 -24.96
CA MET A 302 -9.13 -9.34 -24.93
C MET A 302 -9.73 -8.45 -23.84
N HIS A 303 -9.14 -8.47 -22.64
CA HIS A 303 -9.57 -7.65 -21.50
C HIS A 303 -9.46 -6.15 -21.84
N VAL A 304 -8.30 -5.73 -22.34
CA VAL A 304 -8.07 -4.35 -22.77
C VAL A 304 -9.07 -3.92 -23.84
N SER A 305 -9.30 -4.78 -24.86
CA SER A 305 -10.27 -4.48 -25.90
C SER A 305 -11.70 -4.30 -25.39
N ALA A 306 -12.09 -5.07 -24.37
CA ALA A 306 -13.42 -4.97 -23.76
C ALA A 306 -13.55 -3.75 -22.86
N VAL A 307 -12.58 -3.51 -21.97
CA VAL A 307 -12.54 -2.36 -21.05
C VAL A 307 -12.57 -1.04 -21.82
N LEU A 308 -11.88 -0.96 -22.97
CA LEU A 308 -11.88 0.25 -23.80
C LEU A 308 -13.24 0.56 -24.42
N LYS A 309 -14.10 -0.44 -24.59
CA LYS A 309 -15.47 -0.25 -25.07
C LYS A 309 -16.42 0.05 -23.92
N HIS A 310 -16.34 -0.76 -22.86
CA HIS A 310 -17.17 -0.68 -21.68
C HIS A 310 -16.36 -1.08 -20.45
N PRO A 311 -15.91 -0.12 -19.63
CA PRO A 311 -15.10 -0.38 -18.43
C PRO A 311 -15.69 -1.45 -17.51
N GLU A 312 -17.01 -1.45 -17.31
CA GLU A 312 -17.76 -2.36 -16.45
C GLU A 312 -17.59 -3.85 -16.82
N THR A 313 -17.03 -4.16 -18.00
CA THR A 313 -16.78 -5.54 -18.42
C THR A 313 -15.71 -6.23 -17.57
N TYR A 314 -14.77 -5.47 -16.98
CA TYR A 314 -13.66 -6.00 -16.16
C TYR A 314 -13.32 -5.13 -14.96
N GLU A 315 -14.03 -4.01 -14.74
CA GLU A 315 -13.85 -3.14 -13.60
C GLU A 315 -15.11 -3.14 -12.75
N HIS A 316 -15.00 -3.54 -11.51
CA HIS A 316 -16.13 -3.66 -10.61
C HIS A 316 -16.56 -2.33 -9.97
N VAL A 317 -15.71 -1.30 -10.09
CA VAL A 317 -15.96 0.11 -9.73
C VAL A 317 -15.17 0.98 -10.70
N ASN A 318 -15.52 2.27 -10.81
CA ASN A 318 -14.67 3.23 -11.51
C ASN A 318 -13.41 3.52 -10.68
N PRO A 319 -12.19 3.35 -11.23
CA PRO A 319 -10.95 3.60 -10.50
C PRO A 319 -10.85 4.98 -9.86
N GLU A 320 -11.37 6.01 -10.54
CA GLU A 320 -11.31 7.39 -10.08
C GLU A 320 -12.12 7.63 -8.79
N ASP A 321 -13.15 6.80 -8.53
CA ASP A 321 -13.96 6.91 -7.32
C ASP A 321 -13.15 6.62 -6.05
N VAL A 322 -12.04 5.89 -6.16
CA VAL A 322 -11.13 5.54 -5.06
C VAL A 322 -9.75 6.20 -5.19
N GLY A 323 -9.61 7.21 -6.05
CA GLY A 323 -8.35 7.94 -6.30
C GLY A 323 -7.32 7.15 -7.10
N ASN A 324 -7.74 6.07 -7.76
CA ASN A 324 -6.88 5.25 -8.61
C ASN A 324 -7.13 5.58 -10.09
N HIS A 325 -6.42 4.91 -10.97
CA HIS A 325 -6.57 5.06 -12.43
C HIS A 325 -6.36 3.74 -13.14
N ARG A 326 -6.99 3.61 -14.31
CA ARG A 326 -6.80 2.46 -15.20
C ARG A 326 -5.41 2.47 -15.78
N ARG A 327 -4.79 1.29 -15.82
CA ARG A 327 -3.49 1.07 -16.46
C ARG A 327 -3.60 -0.05 -17.49
N VAL A 328 -3.01 0.17 -18.65
CA VAL A 328 -2.86 -0.87 -19.67
C VAL A 328 -1.40 -1.29 -19.68
N LEU A 329 -1.17 -2.57 -19.43
CA LEU A 329 0.17 -3.15 -19.45
C LEU A 329 0.48 -3.74 -20.82
N VAL A 330 1.76 -3.82 -21.14
CA VAL A 330 2.27 -4.34 -22.40
C VAL A 330 3.11 -5.58 -22.13
N SER A 331 2.81 -6.68 -22.83
CA SER A 331 3.51 -7.96 -22.75
C SER A 331 3.19 -8.83 -23.96
N GLU A 332 3.76 -10.04 -24.02
CA GLU A 332 3.43 -11.06 -25.04
C GLU A 332 1.94 -11.37 -25.13
N LEU A 333 1.19 -11.16 -24.05
CA LEU A 333 -0.27 -11.31 -24.01
C LEU A 333 -1.03 -10.09 -24.54
N ALA A 334 -0.32 -9.02 -24.89
CA ALA A 334 -0.92 -7.81 -25.44
C ALA A 334 -1.53 -8.06 -26.83
N GLY A 335 -2.62 -7.36 -27.08
CA GLY A 335 -3.22 -7.25 -28.42
C GLY A 335 -2.97 -5.87 -29.02
N GLN A 336 -3.44 -5.66 -30.26
CA GLN A 336 -3.34 -4.35 -30.92
C GLN A 336 -3.99 -3.22 -30.10
N SER A 337 -5.03 -3.52 -29.31
CA SER A 337 -5.68 -2.53 -28.45
C SER A 337 -4.75 -1.97 -27.37
N ASN A 338 -3.85 -2.81 -26.80
CA ASN A 338 -2.83 -2.37 -25.84
C ASN A 338 -1.85 -1.41 -26.52
N ILE A 339 -1.39 -1.75 -27.72
CA ILE A 339 -0.44 -0.94 -28.50
C ILE A 339 -1.05 0.43 -28.83
N VAL A 340 -2.28 0.45 -29.33
CA VAL A 340 -2.99 1.70 -29.65
C VAL A 340 -3.25 2.55 -28.42
N TRP A 341 -3.60 1.93 -27.29
CA TRP A 341 -3.76 2.65 -26.03
C TRP A 341 -2.46 3.32 -25.58
N LYS A 342 -1.36 2.55 -25.53
CA LYS A 342 -0.05 3.08 -25.14
C LYS A 342 0.46 4.14 -26.13
N ALA A 343 0.20 3.97 -27.41
CA ALA A 343 0.51 4.99 -28.41
C ALA A 343 -0.15 6.34 -28.07
N ARG A 344 -1.44 6.32 -27.74
CA ARG A 344 -2.19 7.53 -27.35
C ARG A 344 -1.65 8.13 -26.04
N GLU A 345 -1.31 7.29 -25.05
CA GLU A 345 -0.70 7.74 -23.80
C GLU A 345 0.62 8.49 -24.05
N TYR A 346 1.41 8.04 -25.04
CA TYR A 346 2.66 8.68 -25.44
C TYR A 346 2.48 9.83 -26.47
N GLY A 347 1.25 10.19 -26.81
CA GLY A 347 0.96 11.21 -27.81
C GLY A 347 1.26 10.77 -29.26
N ILE A 348 1.29 9.47 -29.50
CA ILE A 348 1.51 8.87 -30.82
C ILE A 348 0.16 8.54 -31.43
N ASP A 349 -0.13 9.14 -32.57
CA ASP A 349 -1.33 8.81 -33.37
C ASP A 349 -1.12 7.48 -34.11
N LEU A 350 -1.85 6.46 -33.65
CA LEU A 350 -1.78 5.10 -34.20
C LEU A 350 -3.14 4.43 -34.13
N ASP A 351 -3.61 3.93 -35.27
CA ASP A 351 -4.88 3.24 -35.39
C ASP A 351 -4.73 1.71 -35.31
N ARG A 352 -5.82 1.08 -34.86
CA ARG A 352 -5.93 -0.38 -34.83
C ARG A 352 -6.04 -0.91 -36.26
N GLY A 353 -5.32 -2.01 -36.54
CA GLY A 353 -5.36 -2.69 -37.81
C GLY A 353 -4.39 -2.16 -38.85
N THR A 354 -3.65 -1.11 -38.54
CA THR A 354 -2.61 -0.57 -39.43
C THR A 354 -1.41 -1.51 -39.51
N PRO A 355 -0.63 -1.47 -40.61
CA PRO A 355 0.62 -2.23 -40.70
C PRO A 355 1.60 -1.89 -39.60
N GLU A 356 1.63 -0.62 -39.16
CA GLU A 356 2.48 -0.11 -38.09
C GLU A 356 2.12 -0.76 -36.73
N SER A 357 0.83 -0.79 -36.39
CA SER A 357 0.38 -1.40 -35.14
C SER A 357 0.65 -2.90 -35.08
N ARG A 358 0.59 -3.59 -36.22
CA ARG A 358 0.96 -5.02 -36.32
C ARG A 358 2.46 -5.20 -36.16
N ARG A 359 3.27 -4.40 -36.85
CA ARG A 359 4.75 -4.47 -36.76
C ARG A 359 5.24 -4.25 -35.32
N ILE A 360 4.69 -3.26 -34.61
CA ILE A 360 5.04 -2.99 -33.21
C ILE A 360 4.68 -4.20 -32.34
N LEU A 361 3.50 -4.78 -32.52
CA LEU A 361 3.06 -5.95 -31.78
C LEU A 361 3.95 -7.17 -32.05
N ASP A 362 4.33 -7.42 -33.27
CA ASP A 362 5.20 -8.53 -33.65
C ASP A 362 6.62 -8.35 -33.10
N GLN A 363 7.16 -7.13 -33.15
CA GLN A 363 8.46 -6.81 -32.53
C GLN A 363 8.42 -6.98 -31.00
N LEU A 364 7.35 -6.51 -30.35
CA LEU A 364 7.15 -6.71 -28.92
C LEU A 364 7.22 -8.18 -28.54
N LYS A 365 6.43 -9.03 -29.24
CA LYS A 365 6.40 -10.47 -28.96
C LYS A 365 7.75 -11.14 -29.21
N THR A 366 8.43 -10.74 -30.28
CA THR A 366 9.77 -11.27 -30.59
C THR A 366 10.79 -10.92 -29.51
N LEU A 367 10.77 -9.68 -29.02
CA LEU A 367 11.68 -9.24 -27.97
C LEU A 367 11.36 -9.90 -26.61
N GLU A 368 10.09 -10.07 -26.29
CA GLU A 368 9.72 -10.76 -25.05
C GLU A 368 10.06 -12.26 -25.09
N ASP A 369 9.95 -12.92 -26.25
CA ASP A 369 10.46 -14.27 -26.45
C ASP A 369 11.99 -14.35 -26.25
N GLN A 370 12.72 -13.29 -26.62
CA GLN A 370 14.14 -13.17 -26.36
C GLN A 370 14.48 -12.88 -24.90
N GLY A 371 13.46 -12.57 -24.07
CA GLY A 371 13.62 -12.35 -22.64
C GLY A 371 13.43 -10.90 -22.17
N PHE A 372 13.13 -9.96 -23.06
CA PHE A 372 12.75 -8.61 -22.64
C PHE A 372 11.47 -8.63 -21.80
N GLN A 373 11.26 -7.61 -20.99
CA GLN A 373 10.04 -7.41 -20.22
C GLN A 373 9.75 -5.92 -20.17
N PHE A 374 8.71 -5.50 -20.89
CA PHE A 374 8.34 -4.09 -20.97
C PHE A 374 7.43 -3.63 -19.83
N GLU A 375 6.86 -4.57 -19.07
CA GLU A 375 6.16 -4.29 -17.81
C GLU A 375 7.18 -3.76 -16.78
N GLY A 376 7.09 -2.46 -16.45
CA GLY A 376 8.10 -1.76 -15.63
C GLY A 376 9.29 -1.20 -16.42
N ALA A 377 9.29 -1.31 -17.76
CA ALA A 377 10.24 -0.71 -18.69
C ALA A 377 9.52 0.09 -19.77
N GLU A 378 8.56 0.93 -19.37
CA GLU A 378 7.68 1.67 -20.27
C GLU A 378 8.44 2.63 -21.18
N ALA A 379 9.57 3.20 -20.71
CA ALA A 379 10.42 4.05 -21.52
C ALA A 379 11.09 3.28 -22.67
N SER A 380 11.60 2.06 -22.45
CA SER A 380 12.09 1.23 -23.56
C SER A 380 10.99 0.86 -24.55
N PHE A 381 9.75 0.67 -24.07
CA PHE A 381 8.62 0.40 -24.96
C PHE A 381 8.24 1.63 -25.80
N GLU A 382 8.24 2.82 -25.23
CA GLU A 382 8.02 4.06 -25.99
C GLU A 382 9.08 4.23 -27.10
N LEU A 383 10.36 4.02 -26.76
CA LEU A 383 11.45 4.07 -27.75
C LEU A 383 11.33 2.98 -28.81
N LEU A 384 10.89 1.77 -28.45
CA LEU A 384 10.59 0.71 -29.40
C LEU A 384 9.53 1.13 -30.42
N MET A 385 8.44 1.73 -29.96
CA MET A 385 7.38 2.23 -30.84
C MET A 385 7.90 3.31 -31.81
N GLU A 386 8.67 4.24 -31.30
CA GLU A 386 9.26 5.31 -32.11
C GLU A 386 10.22 4.79 -33.17
N ARG A 387 11.08 3.81 -32.79
CA ARG A 387 11.97 3.11 -33.74
C ARG A 387 11.17 2.37 -34.81
N ALA A 388 10.11 1.65 -34.41
CA ALA A 388 9.25 0.92 -35.33
C ALA A 388 8.50 1.84 -36.30
N LEU A 389 8.18 3.07 -35.90
CA LEU A 389 7.53 4.09 -36.74
C LEU A 389 8.51 4.90 -37.58
N GLY A 390 9.84 4.69 -37.43
CA GLY A 390 10.86 5.46 -38.13
C GLY A 390 10.94 6.92 -37.69
N ARG A 391 10.46 7.23 -36.47
CA ARG A 391 10.46 8.58 -35.88
C ARG A 391 11.63 8.80 -34.93
N HIS A 392 12.30 7.73 -34.54
CA HIS A 392 13.43 7.79 -33.62
C HIS A 392 14.68 8.31 -34.33
N GLN A 393 15.30 9.33 -33.77
CA GLN A 393 16.64 9.79 -34.13
C GLN A 393 17.53 9.63 -32.91
N PRO A 394 18.62 8.83 -33.00
CA PRO A 394 19.51 8.63 -31.89
C PRO A 394 20.23 9.93 -31.53
N TYR A 395 20.35 10.23 -30.25
CA TYR A 395 21.08 11.40 -29.76
C TYR A 395 22.59 11.22 -29.84
N PHE A 396 23.04 9.97 -29.89
CA PHE A 396 24.43 9.58 -30.05
C PHE A 396 24.53 8.17 -30.65
N GLU A 397 25.68 7.86 -31.22
CA GLU A 397 25.98 6.55 -31.80
C GLU A 397 27.18 5.95 -31.07
N LEU A 398 27.08 4.67 -30.67
CA LEU A 398 28.17 3.94 -30.07
C LEU A 398 29.20 3.61 -31.14
N ASP A 399 30.49 3.98 -30.89
CA ASP A 399 31.63 3.49 -31.66
C ASP A 399 32.29 2.29 -30.97
N ALA A 400 32.59 2.41 -29.66
CA ALA A 400 33.09 1.31 -28.86
C ALA A 400 32.97 1.59 -27.35
N TYR A 401 32.90 0.55 -26.54
CA TYR A 401 33.18 0.66 -25.11
C TYR A 401 34.10 -0.48 -24.64
N ARG A 402 34.81 -0.23 -23.53
CA ARG A 402 35.65 -1.20 -22.83
C ARG A 402 35.46 -1.04 -21.34
N VAL A 403 35.33 -2.14 -20.62
CA VAL A 403 35.25 -2.16 -19.15
C VAL A 403 36.35 -3.07 -18.62
N ILE A 404 37.12 -2.59 -17.66
CA ILE A 404 38.21 -3.30 -17.00
C ILE A 404 37.87 -3.34 -15.51
N VAL A 405 37.99 -4.50 -14.89
CA VAL A 405 37.95 -4.68 -13.45
C VAL A 405 39.27 -5.22 -13.00
N GLU A 406 39.97 -4.47 -12.17
CA GLU A 406 41.27 -4.85 -11.61
C GLU A 406 41.14 -5.07 -10.10
N GLU A 407 41.63 -6.21 -9.63
CA GLU A 407 41.82 -6.47 -8.21
C GLU A 407 43.27 -6.05 -7.85
N GLN A 408 43.37 -4.93 -7.14
CA GLN A 408 44.69 -4.40 -6.71
C GLN A 408 45.04 -4.90 -5.31
N ASN A 409 45.66 -6.08 -5.21
CA ASN A 409 46.14 -6.72 -3.98
C ASN A 409 45.08 -7.41 -3.11
N ALA A 410 45.52 -8.41 -2.33
CA ALA A 410 44.68 -9.23 -1.41
C ALA A 410 43.96 -8.44 -0.29
N GLN A 411 44.03 -7.13 -0.26
CA GLN A 411 43.42 -6.24 0.74
C GLN A 411 42.72 -5.00 0.13
N GLY A 412 42.70 -4.83 -1.20
CA GLY A 412 42.10 -3.69 -1.88
C GLY A 412 40.71 -4.04 -2.46
N GLU A 413 39.79 -3.08 -2.45
CA GLU A 413 38.55 -3.22 -3.20
C GLU A 413 38.85 -3.23 -4.71
N PRO A 414 38.14 -4.07 -5.52
CA PRO A 414 38.29 -4.08 -6.96
C PRO A 414 37.95 -2.71 -7.55
N VAL A 415 38.79 -2.18 -8.41
CA VAL A 415 38.55 -0.92 -9.13
C VAL A 415 38.00 -1.24 -10.50
N ALA A 416 36.86 -0.66 -10.85
CA ALA A 416 36.31 -0.75 -12.19
C ALA A 416 36.56 0.55 -12.95
N GLU A 417 37.06 0.44 -14.18
CA GLU A 417 37.21 1.54 -15.12
C GLU A 417 36.50 1.21 -16.43
N ALA A 418 35.80 2.19 -16.99
CA ALA A 418 35.19 2.09 -18.29
C ALA A 418 35.69 3.20 -19.22
N THR A 419 35.96 2.82 -20.47
CA THR A 419 36.24 3.74 -21.56
C THR A 419 35.08 3.65 -22.55
N VAL A 420 34.52 4.80 -22.93
CA VAL A 420 33.40 4.91 -23.88
C VAL A 420 33.82 5.80 -25.04
N ARG A 421 33.50 5.36 -26.23
CA ARG A 421 33.69 6.11 -27.45
C ARG A 421 32.36 6.20 -28.19
N VAL A 422 31.85 7.42 -28.30
CA VAL A 422 30.54 7.71 -28.91
C VAL A 422 30.66 8.86 -29.88
N ARG A 423 29.78 8.88 -30.87
CA ARG A 423 29.63 9.99 -31.81
C ARG A 423 28.41 10.81 -31.43
N VAL A 424 28.62 12.09 -31.13
CA VAL A 424 27.54 13.02 -30.74
C VAL A 424 27.52 14.18 -31.71
N LYS A 425 26.40 14.40 -32.40
CA LYS A 425 26.26 15.47 -33.42
C LYS A 425 27.42 15.49 -34.43
N GLY A 426 27.93 14.29 -34.81
CA GLY A 426 29.02 14.12 -35.74
C GLY A 426 30.44 14.21 -35.13
N MET A 427 30.60 14.64 -33.88
CA MET A 427 31.85 14.69 -33.13
C MET A 427 32.12 13.38 -32.40
N LEU A 428 33.37 12.91 -32.43
CA LEU A 428 33.78 11.70 -31.71
C LEU A 428 34.25 12.08 -30.32
N GLU A 429 33.54 11.61 -29.32
CA GLU A 429 33.89 11.75 -27.90
C GLU A 429 34.52 10.47 -27.40
N HIS A 430 35.62 10.60 -26.68
CA HIS A 430 36.34 9.49 -26.09
C HIS A 430 36.67 9.80 -24.62
N THR A 431 35.93 9.14 -23.73
CA THR A 431 35.98 9.41 -22.29
C THR A 431 36.27 8.16 -21.50
N ALA A 432 36.89 8.32 -20.33
CA ALA A 432 37.09 7.27 -19.35
C ALA A 432 36.61 7.72 -17.98
N ALA A 433 36.10 6.80 -17.18
CA ALA A 433 35.67 7.02 -15.80
C ALA A 433 35.84 5.76 -14.95
N ALA A 434 36.17 5.96 -13.68
CA ALA A 434 36.15 4.91 -12.67
C ALA A 434 34.78 4.85 -11.99
N GLY A 435 34.46 3.72 -11.38
CA GLY A 435 33.23 3.49 -10.60
C GLY A 435 33.40 2.35 -9.61
N ASN A 436 32.42 2.23 -8.68
CA ASN A 436 32.41 1.18 -7.66
C ASN A 436 32.12 -0.23 -8.23
N GLY A 437 31.91 -0.32 -9.53
CA GLY A 437 31.70 -1.55 -10.28
C GLY A 437 31.59 -1.28 -11.77
N PRO A 438 31.59 -2.34 -12.61
CA PRO A 438 31.69 -2.22 -14.07
C PRO A 438 30.57 -1.40 -14.71
N VAL A 439 29.34 -1.55 -14.24
CA VAL A 439 28.17 -0.81 -14.76
C VAL A 439 28.18 0.65 -14.32
N ASN A 440 28.60 0.92 -13.08
CA ASN A 440 28.74 2.29 -12.58
C ASN A 440 29.85 3.06 -13.32
N ALA A 441 30.99 2.42 -13.56
CA ALA A 441 32.06 3.01 -14.37
C ALA A 441 31.57 3.31 -15.82
N LEU A 442 30.78 2.39 -16.40
CA LEU A 442 30.23 2.55 -17.74
C LEU A 442 29.22 3.72 -17.82
N ASP A 443 28.31 3.83 -16.84
CA ASP A 443 27.37 4.95 -16.74
C ASP A 443 28.10 6.29 -16.60
N HIS A 444 29.11 6.36 -15.72
CA HIS A 444 29.92 7.57 -15.54
C HIS A 444 30.67 7.97 -16.82
N ALA A 445 31.28 7.02 -17.52
CA ALA A 445 32.01 7.30 -18.76
C ALA A 445 31.05 7.79 -19.85
N LEU A 446 29.88 7.16 -20.00
CA LEU A 446 28.88 7.57 -20.98
C LEU A 446 28.33 8.97 -20.67
N ARG A 447 27.94 9.24 -19.43
CA ARG A 447 27.46 10.57 -19.02
C ARG A 447 28.52 11.65 -19.27
N LYS A 448 29.77 11.39 -18.90
CA LYS A 448 30.87 12.31 -19.14
C LYS A 448 31.03 12.69 -20.62
N ALA A 449 30.80 11.74 -21.54
CA ALA A 449 30.82 12.00 -22.99
C ALA A 449 29.63 12.85 -23.45
N LEU A 450 28.48 12.76 -22.78
CA LEU A 450 27.22 13.36 -23.25
C LEU A 450 26.87 14.68 -22.57
N GLU A 451 27.33 14.92 -21.32
CA GLU A 451 26.91 16.08 -20.51
C GLU A 451 27.35 17.44 -21.08
N GLU A 452 28.38 17.51 -21.90
CA GLU A 452 28.78 18.74 -22.59
C GLU A 452 27.77 19.11 -23.68
N PHE A 453 27.16 18.12 -24.33
CA PHE A 453 26.15 18.31 -25.38
C PHE A 453 24.73 18.42 -24.83
N TYR A 454 24.49 17.75 -23.70
CA TYR A 454 23.19 17.59 -23.06
C TYR A 454 23.30 17.83 -21.53
N PRO A 455 23.43 19.11 -21.07
CA PRO A 455 23.64 19.44 -19.66
C PRO A 455 22.53 18.93 -18.73
N ASN A 456 21.31 18.70 -19.26
CA ASN A 456 20.15 18.20 -18.49
C ASN A 456 20.38 16.80 -17.92
N LEU A 457 21.32 16.02 -18.48
CA LEU A 457 21.67 14.69 -17.97
C LEU A 457 22.24 14.72 -16.53
N ARG A 458 22.75 15.87 -16.07
CA ARG A 458 23.19 16.05 -14.67
C ARG A 458 22.08 15.88 -13.65
N GLN A 459 20.84 16.09 -14.04
CA GLN A 459 19.66 15.91 -13.17
C GLN A 459 19.24 14.45 -13.06
N MET A 460 19.62 13.61 -14.03
CA MET A 460 19.24 12.21 -14.07
C MET A 460 20.04 11.39 -13.06
N ARG A 461 19.36 10.51 -12.32
CA ARG A 461 19.98 9.56 -11.36
C ARG A 461 19.41 8.18 -11.59
N LEU A 462 20.26 7.16 -11.45
CA LEU A 462 19.84 5.77 -11.37
C LEU A 462 19.30 5.53 -9.95
N LEU A 463 18.04 5.07 -9.87
CA LEU A 463 17.32 4.85 -8.61
C LEU A 463 17.27 3.38 -8.23
N ASP A 464 17.21 2.47 -9.22
CA ASP A 464 17.14 1.04 -8.99
C ASP A 464 17.79 0.28 -10.15
N TYR A 465 18.44 -0.83 -9.83
CA TYR A 465 19.13 -1.68 -10.79
C TYR A 465 18.89 -3.15 -10.43
N LYS A 466 18.16 -3.87 -11.29
CA LYS A 466 17.78 -5.26 -11.07
C LYS A 466 18.32 -6.15 -12.19
N VAL A 467 18.91 -7.26 -11.80
CA VAL A 467 19.45 -8.27 -12.70
C VAL A 467 18.73 -9.59 -12.47
N ARG A 468 18.32 -10.23 -13.56
CA ARG A 468 17.72 -11.57 -13.52
C ARG A 468 18.32 -12.48 -14.58
N ILE A 469 18.74 -13.66 -14.18
CA ILE A 469 19.12 -14.76 -15.07
C ILE A 469 17.83 -15.37 -15.64
N LEU A 470 17.76 -15.53 -16.97
CA LEU A 470 16.55 -15.99 -17.66
C LEU A 470 16.53 -17.50 -17.94
N ASP A 471 17.71 -18.12 -18.04
CA ASP A 471 17.86 -19.54 -18.31
C ASP A 471 18.91 -20.14 -17.39
N GLU A 472 18.46 -20.59 -16.22
CA GLU A 472 19.31 -21.15 -15.18
C GLU A 472 20.05 -22.44 -15.65
N SER A 473 19.52 -23.14 -16.64
CA SER A 473 20.10 -24.39 -17.16
C SER A 473 21.45 -24.17 -17.87
N LYS A 474 21.70 -22.95 -18.36
CA LYS A 474 22.94 -22.58 -19.07
C LYS A 474 24.05 -22.05 -18.16
N GLY A 475 23.81 -21.98 -16.86
CA GLY A 475 24.80 -21.48 -15.89
C GLY A 475 25.31 -20.08 -16.24
N THR A 476 26.63 -19.90 -16.35
CA THR A 476 27.25 -18.58 -16.65
C THR A 476 27.05 -18.10 -18.09
N ALA A 477 26.58 -18.94 -19.01
CA ALA A 477 26.21 -18.58 -20.38
C ALA A 477 24.73 -18.25 -20.56
N ALA A 478 23.98 -18.13 -19.46
CA ALA A 478 22.57 -17.79 -19.47
C ALA A 478 22.35 -16.33 -19.90
N LYS A 479 21.26 -16.07 -20.62
CA LYS A 479 20.83 -14.70 -20.89
C LYS A 479 20.49 -13.98 -19.60
N THR A 480 20.89 -12.75 -19.52
CA THR A 480 20.66 -11.86 -18.37
C THR A 480 19.75 -10.71 -18.79
N ARG A 481 18.70 -10.49 -18.03
CA ARG A 481 17.85 -9.31 -18.12
C ARG A 481 18.30 -8.29 -17.09
N VAL A 482 18.47 -7.06 -17.53
CA VAL A 482 18.75 -5.89 -16.69
C VAL A 482 17.58 -4.93 -16.79
N LEU A 483 17.02 -4.56 -15.64
CA LEU A 483 16.03 -3.50 -15.50
C LEU A 483 16.69 -2.33 -14.77
N VAL A 484 16.60 -1.15 -15.35
CA VAL A 484 17.09 0.11 -14.77
C VAL A 484 15.91 1.02 -14.51
N THR A 485 15.82 1.56 -13.30
CA THR A 485 14.91 2.66 -12.98
C THR A 485 15.73 3.92 -12.79
N SER A 486 15.42 4.96 -13.56
CA SER A 486 16.05 6.27 -13.46
C SER A 486 15.03 7.35 -13.11
N GLY A 487 15.50 8.50 -12.66
CA GLY A 487 14.65 9.65 -12.36
C GLY A 487 15.43 10.96 -12.40
N ASP A 488 14.72 12.07 -12.57
CA ASP A 488 15.28 13.43 -12.63
C ASP A 488 14.75 14.39 -11.55
N GLY A 489 13.99 13.84 -10.58
CA GLY A 489 13.33 14.58 -9.52
C GLY A 489 11.91 15.04 -9.89
N GLU A 490 11.53 15.04 -11.17
CA GLU A 490 10.16 15.34 -11.63
C GLU A 490 9.41 14.05 -12.00
N GLU A 491 10.10 13.11 -12.65
CA GLU A 491 9.54 11.81 -13.03
C GLU A 491 10.53 10.67 -12.84
N THR A 492 10.00 9.44 -12.88
CA THR A 492 10.79 8.21 -12.86
C THR A 492 10.39 7.35 -14.05
N TRP A 493 11.36 6.65 -14.66
CA TRP A 493 11.13 5.77 -15.80
C TRP A 493 11.95 4.51 -15.72
N GLY A 494 11.40 3.44 -16.30
CA GLY A 494 12.04 2.13 -16.36
C GLY A 494 12.51 1.79 -17.77
N THR A 495 13.69 1.14 -17.86
CA THR A 495 14.26 0.64 -19.11
C THR A 495 14.77 -0.78 -18.96
N VAL A 496 14.93 -1.50 -20.06
CA VAL A 496 15.31 -2.91 -20.08
C VAL A 496 16.37 -3.20 -21.14
N GLY A 497 17.32 -4.07 -20.79
CA GLY A 497 18.25 -4.68 -21.73
C GLY A 497 18.38 -6.19 -21.48
N VAL A 498 18.64 -6.94 -22.55
CA VAL A 498 18.79 -8.40 -22.49
C VAL A 498 19.95 -8.85 -23.37
N ALA A 499 20.91 -9.54 -22.79
CA ALA A 499 22.04 -10.15 -23.48
C ALA A 499 22.61 -11.32 -22.68
N GLU A 500 23.48 -12.12 -23.29
CA GLU A 500 24.29 -13.12 -22.57
C GLU A 500 25.34 -12.44 -21.69
N ASN A 501 25.84 -11.28 -22.12
CA ASN A 501 26.80 -10.48 -21.35
C ASN A 501 26.04 -9.42 -20.53
N ILE A 502 26.19 -9.46 -19.21
CA ILE A 502 25.54 -8.50 -18.29
C ILE A 502 25.92 -7.05 -18.58
N ILE A 503 27.15 -6.78 -19.04
CA ILE A 503 27.60 -5.43 -19.39
C ILE A 503 26.84 -4.92 -20.63
N GLU A 504 26.65 -5.79 -21.61
CA GLU A 504 25.87 -5.46 -22.82
C GLU A 504 24.39 -5.24 -22.48
N ALA A 505 23.79 -6.11 -21.67
CA ALA A 505 22.41 -5.90 -21.20
C ALA A 505 22.26 -4.58 -20.42
N SER A 506 23.26 -4.26 -19.59
CA SER A 506 23.28 -2.98 -18.85
C SER A 506 23.44 -1.79 -19.79
N TRP A 507 24.30 -1.90 -20.79
CA TRP A 507 24.49 -0.87 -21.81
C TRP A 507 23.17 -0.55 -22.53
N GLN A 508 22.46 -1.57 -22.98
CA GLN A 508 21.16 -1.39 -23.67
C GLN A 508 20.18 -0.62 -22.78
N ALA A 509 20.04 -1.01 -21.51
CA ALA A 509 19.13 -0.35 -20.57
C ALA A 509 19.56 1.10 -20.26
N LEU A 510 20.87 1.37 -20.11
CA LEU A 510 21.41 2.71 -19.85
C LEU A 510 21.22 3.64 -21.07
N VAL A 511 21.48 3.15 -22.29
CA VAL A 511 21.25 3.91 -23.53
C VAL A 511 19.79 4.31 -23.63
N ASP A 512 18.88 3.35 -23.51
CA ASP A 512 17.44 3.65 -23.56
C ASP A 512 17.04 4.66 -22.47
N SER A 513 17.63 4.57 -21.28
CA SER A 513 17.33 5.47 -20.18
C SER A 513 17.75 6.92 -20.46
N ILE A 514 18.92 7.11 -21.07
CA ILE A 514 19.43 8.42 -21.47
C ILE A 514 18.62 8.97 -22.65
N GLU A 515 18.37 8.16 -23.67
CA GLU A 515 17.60 8.58 -24.85
C GLU A 515 16.17 9.00 -24.47
N TYR A 516 15.52 8.25 -23.58
CA TYR A 516 14.21 8.62 -23.05
C TYR A 516 14.24 9.99 -22.36
N LYS A 517 15.22 10.22 -21.47
CA LYS A 517 15.39 11.51 -20.77
C LYS A 517 15.53 12.67 -21.75
N LEU A 518 16.43 12.56 -22.73
CA LEU A 518 16.66 13.61 -23.69
C LEU A 518 15.41 13.91 -24.52
N ARG A 519 14.68 12.87 -24.91
CA ARG A 519 13.43 13.01 -25.64
C ARG A 519 12.31 13.64 -24.80
N ALA A 520 12.17 13.21 -23.54
CA ALA A 520 11.19 13.79 -22.63
C ALA A 520 11.43 15.30 -22.43
N ASP A 521 12.69 15.70 -22.30
CA ASP A 521 13.07 17.11 -22.21
C ASP A 521 12.74 17.90 -23.47
N GLU A 522 12.94 17.35 -24.66
CA GLU A 522 12.55 17.98 -25.92
C GLU A 522 11.02 18.14 -26.03
N LYS A 523 10.25 17.12 -25.67
CA LYS A 523 8.78 17.19 -25.64
C LYS A 523 8.30 18.29 -24.68
N ARG A 524 8.92 18.42 -23.49
CA ARG A 524 8.60 19.47 -22.50
C ARG A 524 8.96 20.88 -23.03
N ALA A 525 10.09 21.03 -23.69
CA ALA A 525 10.52 22.30 -24.28
C ALA A 525 9.60 22.73 -25.44
N GLY A 526 9.22 21.81 -26.31
CA GLY A 526 8.29 22.05 -27.42
C GLY A 526 6.88 22.41 -26.97
N GLY A 527 6.37 21.80 -25.91
CA GLY A 527 5.06 22.10 -25.31
C GLY A 527 4.98 23.49 -24.65
N ARG A 528 6.10 24.02 -24.14
CA ARG A 528 6.17 25.38 -23.57
C ARG A 528 6.20 26.49 -24.63
N SER A 529 6.63 26.19 -25.85
CA SER A 529 6.64 27.16 -26.95
C SER A 529 5.28 27.32 -27.66
N GLY A 530 4.38 26.34 -27.55
CA GLY A 530 3.02 26.39 -28.12
C GLY A 530 1.97 27.16 -27.31
N GLY A 531 2.31 27.57 -26.08
CA GLY A 531 1.40 28.24 -25.12
C GLY A 531 1.42 29.77 -25.11
N ARG A 532 2.13 30.44 -26.04
CA ARG A 532 2.16 31.91 -26.15
C ARG A 532 1.71 32.38 -27.54
N SER A 533 0.42 32.31 -27.80
CA SER A 533 -0.27 33.24 -28.67
C SER A 533 -1.76 32.91 -28.72
N PHE A 534 -2.55 33.55 -27.86
CA PHE A 534 -3.93 33.95 -28.11
C PHE A 534 -4.34 34.89 -26.97
N SER A 535 -3.94 36.14 -27.14
CA SER A 535 -4.61 37.30 -26.53
C SER A 535 -4.85 38.28 -27.65
N GLY A 536 -6.07 38.30 -28.12
CA GLY A 536 -6.59 39.26 -29.06
C GLY A 536 -8.11 39.18 -28.98
#